data_bfbde5e45c4e78546da16592f1e1c926
#
_entry.id   bfbde5e45c4e78546da16592f1e1c926
#
_cell.length_a   1.000
_cell.length_b   1.000
_cell.length_c   1.000
_cell.angle_alpha   90.00
_cell.angle_beta   90.00
_cell.angle_gamma   90.00
#
_symmetry.space_group_name_H-M   'P 1'
#
loop_
_entity.id
_entity.type
_entity.pdbx_description
1 polymer ?
#
loop_
_entity_poly.entity_id
_entity_poly.type
_entity_poly.pdbx_seq_one_letter_code
_entity_poly.pdbx_strand_id
1 'polypeptide(L)'
;MPALTSSVAARLLALPVVFAASMLTGCNNAEKDQVSLLTTENEDLRKQLADRNAALDAADRERAAALARADAAEKGPKSGEVVVKEAPGSVTDVSFNGIEGVSATRVGNEIHISIEGDVLFDSGKTAIKTTSRKSLDKVASVIREKYPNALIRVAGFTDTDPIKKSNYKSNYHLGFDRAYSVREYLVGKGLDGKRISLSSFGPDVPLNSKAKSRRVEVIVVGT
;
A
#
# COMPACT_ATOMS: atom_id res chain seq x y z
N MET A 1 -14.39 69.09 -69.86
CA MET A 1 -13.52 68.01 -69.28
C MET A 1 -13.46 68.27 -67.78
N PRO A 2 -14.12 67.45 -66.96
CA PRO A 2 -13.84 67.46 -65.53
C PRO A 2 -13.43 66.09 -65.07
N ALA A 3 -12.50 66.06 -64.19
CA ALA A 3 -11.95 64.87 -63.51
C ALA A 3 -12.88 64.36 -62.42
N LEU A 4 -13.27 63.10 -62.59
CA LEU A 4 -13.85 62.24 -61.56
C LEU A 4 -12.73 61.38 -61.01
N THR A 5 -12.23 61.75 -59.84
CA THR A 5 -11.42 60.76 -59.03
C THR A 5 -11.46 61.18 -57.57
N SER A 6 -11.64 60.23 -56.69
CA SER A 6 -11.34 60.32 -55.25
C SER A 6 -12.49 60.13 -54.27
N SER A 7 -13.29 59.08 -54.48
CA SER A 7 -14.20 58.73 -53.38
C SER A 7 -14.32 57.22 -53.10
N VAL A 8 -13.75 56.35 -53.94
CA VAL A 8 -13.91 54.86 -53.77
C VAL A 8 -12.74 54.20 -53.05
N ALA A 9 -11.54 54.83 -53.11
CA ALA A 9 -10.34 54.28 -52.50
C ALA A 9 -10.32 54.39 -50.97
N ALA A 10 -10.98 55.36 -50.36
CA ALA A 10 -11.00 55.57 -48.92
C ALA A 10 -11.93 54.60 -48.14
N ARG A 11 -12.93 54.01 -48.83
CA ARG A 11 -13.85 53.06 -48.16
C ARG A 11 -13.37 51.61 -48.12
N LEU A 12 -12.44 51.24 -49.00
CA LEU A 12 -11.90 49.84 -49.03
C LEU A 12 -10.76 49.63 -48.03
N LEU A 13 -10.09 50.62 -47.53
CA LEU A 13 -9.01 50.52 -46.56
C LEU A 13 -9.48 50.49 -45.08
N ALA A 14 -10.72 50.97 -44.81
CA ALA A 14 -11.27 51.01 -43.47
C ALA A 14 -11.83 49.64 -43.00
N LEU A 15 -12.30 48.77 -43.91
CA LEU A 15 -12.87 47.49 -43.56
C LEU A 15 -11.87 46.46 -42.96
N PRO A 16 -10.65 46.29 -43.50
CA PRO A 16 -9.72 45.31 -42.91
C PRO A 16 -9.16 45.74 -41.56
N VAL A 17 -9.07 47.04 -41.28
CA VAL A 17 -8.58 47.57 -39.99
C VAL A 17 -9.58 47.30 -38.86
N VAL A 18 -10.88 47.49 -39.12
CA VAL A 18 -11.93 47.23 -38.13
C VAL A 18 -12.06 45.71 -37.87
N PHE A 19 -11.89 44.87 -38.90
CA PHE A 19 -11.93 43.43 -38.74
C PHE A 19 -10.70 42.87 -38.01
N ALA A 20 -9.50 43.45 -38.26
CA ALA A 20 -8.29 43.12 -37.54
C ALA A 20 -8.34 43.58 -36.07
N ALA A 21 -8.95 44.72 -35.76
CA ALA A 21 -9.11 45.18 -34.38
C ALA A 21 -10.11 44.33 -33.58
N SER A 22 -11.16 43.81 -34.21
CA SER A 22 -12.11 42.91 -33.53
C SER A 22 -11.55 41.50 -33.25
N MET A 23 -10.61 41.02 -34.07
CA MET A 23 -9.91 39.77 -33.82
C MET A 23 -8.92 39.87 -32.65
N LEU A 24 -8.26 41.00 -32.46
CA LEU A 24 -7.32 41.27 -31.37
C LEU A 24 -7.98 41.42 -30.00
N THR A 25 -9.22 41.89 -29.93
CA THR A 25 -9.98 41.98 -28.67
C THR A 25 -10.56 40.62 -28.23
N GLY A 26 -10.87 39.72 -29.16
CA GLY A 26 -11.37 38.37 -28.84
C GLY A 26 -10.34 37.44 -28.20
N CYS A 27 -9.08 37.49 -28.65
CA CYS A 27 -7.99 36.71 -28.09
C CYS A 27 -7.62 37.13 -26.65
N ASN A 28 -7.71 38.43 -26.36
CA ASN A 28 -7.30 38.97 -25.06
C ASN A 28 -8.28 38.61 -23.91
N ASN A 29 -9.54 38.34 -24.21
CA ASN A 29 -10.53 37.96 -23.21
C ASN A 29 -10.44 36.45 -22.90
N ALA A 30 -10.30 35.61 -23.91
CA ALA A 30 -10.12 34.16 -23.69
C ALA A 30 -8.86 33.83 -22.88
N GLU A 31 -7.78 34.57 -23.11
CA GLU A 31 -6.52 34.42 -22.37
C GLU A 31 -6.64 34.86 -20.91
N LYS A 32 -7.36 35.97 -20.67
CA LYS A 32 -7.67 36.43 -19.30
C LYS A 32 -8.57 35.46 -18.55
N ASP A 33 -9.58 34.92 -19.20
CA ASP A 33 -10.47 33.92 -18.59
C ASP A 33 -9.71 32.63 -18.24
N GLN A 34 -8.79 32.22 -19.10
CA GLN A 34 -7.95 31.06 -18.85
C GLN A 34 -6.96 31.28 -17.70
N VAL A 35 -6.35 32.46 -17.62
CA VAL A 35 -5.48 32.84 -16.50
C VAL A 35 -6.26 32.92 -15.19
N SER A 36 -7.48 33.47 -15.19
CA SER A 36 -8.31 33.52 -13.98
C SER A 36 -8.71 32.12 -13.49
N LEU A 37 -9.06 31.19 -14.41
CA LEU A 37 -9.39 29.82 -14.08
C LEU A 37 -8.19 29.09 -13.48
N LEU A 38 -7.02 29.20 -14.12
CA LEU A 38 -5.78 28.58 -13.62
C LEU A 38 -5.35 29.19 -12.27
N THR A 39 -5.60 30.46 -12.04
CA THR A 39 -5.32 31.10 -10.75
C THR A 39 -6.20 30.54 -9.66
N THR A 40 -7.50 30.38 -9.92
CA THR A 40 -8.45 29.78 -8.96
C THR A 40 -8.12 28.34 -8.68
N GLU A 41 -7.78 27.56 -9.71
CA GLU A 41 -7.36 26.17 -9.54
C GLU A 41 -6.06 26.04 -8.72
N ASN A 42 -5.08 26.93 -8.96
CA ASN A 42 -3.86 26.98 -8.15
C ASN A 42 -4.12 27.34 -6.68
N GLU A 43 -5.03 28.26 -6.42
CA GLU A 43 -5.42 28.62 -5.05
C GLU A 43 -6.10 27.43 -4.35
N ASP A 44 -6.98 26.72 -5.04
CA ASP A 44 -7.67 25.56 -4.49
C ASP A 44 -6.70 24.41 -4.23
N LEU A 45 -5.79 24.12 -5.16
CA LEU A 45 -4.73 23.12 -4.97
C LEU A 45 -3.79 23.47 -3.82
N ARG A 46 -3.44 24.75 -3.65
CA ARG A 46 -2.63 25.20 -2.50
C ARG A 46 -3.36 24.99 -1.18
N LYS A 47 -4.65 25.26 -1.14
CA LYS A 47 -5.49 25.03 0.03
C LYS A 47 -5.56 23.52 0.35
N GLN A 48 -5.79 22.67 -0.64
CA GLN A 48 -5.80 21.23 -0.46
C GLN A 48 -4.45 20.68 0.04
N LEU A 49 -3.34 21.24 -0.47
CA LEU A 49 -2.00 20.89 0.01
C LEU A 49 -1.79 21.31 1.48
N ALA A 50 -2.24 22.51 1.84
CA ALA A 50 -2.15 22.98 3.23
C ALA A 50 -2.98 22.10 4.19
N ASP A 51 -4.20 21.74 3.80
CA ASP A 51 -5.08 20.87 4.58
C ASP A 51 -4.49 19.44 4.75
N ARG A 52 -3.91 18.89 3.67
CA ARG A 52 -3.25 17.58 3.72
C ARG A 52 -1.97 17.61 4.57
N ASN A 53 -1.17 18.68 4.48
CA ASN A 53 0.01 18.83 5.32
C ASN A 53 -0.37 18.95 6.80
N ALA A 54 -1.42 19.71 7.13
CA ALA A 54 -1.91 19.79 8.50
C ALA A 54 -2.42 18.44 9.03
N ALA A 55 -3.07 17.64 8.18
CA ALA A 55 -3.49 16.29 8.53
C ALA A 55 -2.30 15.33 8.75
N LEU A 56 -1.25 15.44 7.91
CA LEU A 56 -0.01 14.67 8.10
C LEU A 56 0.69 15.05 9.39
N ASP A 57 0.84 16.35 9.69
CA ASP A 57 1.44 16.82 10.94
C ASP A 57 0.67 16.33 12.17
N ALA A 58 -0.66 16.28 12.09
CA ALA A 58 -1.49 15.73 13.17
C ALA A 58 -1.27 14.23 13.36
N ALA A 59 -1.22 13.46 12.29
CA ALA A 59 -0.95 12.03 12.31
C ALA A 59 0.46 11.71 12.83
N ASP A 60 1.46 12.50 12.45
CA ASP A 60 2.84 12.34 12.94
C ASP A 60 2.96 12.65 14.44
N ARG A 61 2.25 13.67 14.93
CA ARG A 61 2.17 13.95 16.39
C ARG A 61 1.50 12.82 17.15
N GLU A 62 0.43 12.26 16.64
CA GLU A 62 -0.25 11.13 17.24
C GLU A 62 0.65 9.89 17.26
N ARG A 63 1.35 9.61 16.17
CA ARG A 63 2.34 8.54 16.07
C ARG A 63 3.49 8.75 17.07
N ALA A 64 4.04 9.95 17.17
CA ALA A 64 5.08 10.27 18.13
C ALA A 64 4.61 10.11 19.58
N ALA A 65 3.39 10.53 19.89
CA ALA A 65 2.79 10.34 21.20
C ALA A 65 2.54 8.86 21.53
N ALA A 66 2.14 8.05 20.56
CA ALA A 66 1.97 6.61 20.71
C ALA A 66 3.32 5.90 20.94
N LEU A 67 4.36 6.28 20.21
CA LEU A 67 5.72 5.76 20.42
C LEU A 67 6.26 6.15 21.82
N ALA A 68 6.09 7.41 22.24
CA ALA A 68 6.51 7.84 23.55
C ALA A 68 5.77 7.11 24.71
N ARG A 69 4.50 6.76 24.52
CA ARG A 69 3.75 5.93 25.47
C ARG A 69 4.26 4.48 25.48
N ALA A 70 4.63 3.93 24.32
CA ALA A 70 5.24 2.61 24.21
C ALA A 70 6.60 2.56 24.92
N ASP A 71 7.47 3.54 24.69
CA ASP A 71 8.79 3.67 25.36
C ASP A 71 8.68 3.87 26.87
N ALA A 72 7.68 4.62 27.32
CA ALA A 72 7.41 4.80 28.76
C ALA A 72 6.90 3.49 29.42
N ALA A 73 6.12 2.68 28.69
CA ALA A 73 5.69 1.37 29.15
C ALA A 73 6.83 0.34 29.21
N GLU A 74 7.85 0.49 28.38
CA GLU A 74 9.03 -0.39 28.34
C GLU A 74 10.04 -0.09 29.46
N LYS A 75 10.01 1.10 30.04
CA LYS A 75 10.89 1.54 31.16
C LYS A 75 10.36 1.24 32.57
N GLY A 76 9.21 0.51 32.68
CA GLY A 76 8.72 -0.02 33.94
C GLY A 76 9.61 -1.18 34.47
N PRO A 77 9.54 -1.54 35.78
CA PRO A 77 10.50 -2.44 36.41
C PRO A 77 10.50 -3.82 35.72
N LYS A 78 11.69 -4.21 35.28
CA LYS A 78 11.96 -5.54 34.68
C LYS A 78 11.82 -6.63 35.74
N SER A 79 10.72 -7.33 35.72
CA SER A 79 10.62 -8.62 36.37
C SER A 79 9.93 -9.59 35.41
N GLY A 80 10.69 -10.61 35.01
CA GLY A 80 10.37 -11.92 34.54
C GLY A 80 9.19 -12.09 33.56
N GLU A 81 9.52 -12.76 32.48
CA GLU A 81 8.60 -13.35 31.51
C GLU A 81 8.02 -12.37 30.48
N VAL A 82 8.66 -12.40 29.28
CA VAL A 82 8.15 -11.67 28.11
C VAL A 82 6.85 -12.34 27.67
N VAL A 83 5.76 -11.94 28.29
CA VAL A 83 4.43 -12.13 27.73
C VAL A 83 4.33 -11.14 26.56
N VAL A 84 4.37 -11.66 25.35
CA VAL A 84 4.03 -10.91 24.14
C VAL A 84 2.65 -10.31 24.37
N LYS A 85 2.58 -8.98 24.63
CA LYS A 85 1.33 -8.28 24.84
C LYS A 85 0.61 -8.25 23.49
N GLU A 86 -0.28 -9.19 23.30
CA GLU A 86 -1.17 -9.25 22.14
C GLU A 86 -1.98 -7.93 22.06
N ALA A 87 -2.22 -7.47 20.84
CA ALA A 87 -3.08 -6.30 20.60
C ALA A 87 -4.43 -6.49 21.30
N PRO A 88 -5.03 -5.43 21.89
CA PRO A 88 -6.30 -5.54 22.60
C PRO A 88 -7.35 -6.15 21.65
N GLY A 89 -7.87 -7.33 22.00
CA GLY A 89 -8.86 -8.07 21.19
C GLY A 89 -8.30 -9.20 20.32
N SER A 90 -7.01 -9.52 20.45
CA SER A 90 -6.39 -10.66 19.77
C SER A 90 -6.58 -11.94 20.57
N VAL A 91 -7.13 -12.96 19.95
CA VAL A 91 -7.33 -14.29 20.55
C VAL A 91 -6.65 -15.34 19.68
N THR A 92 -5.89 -16.25 20.29
CA THR A 92 -5.28 -17.36 19.56
C THR A 92 -6.35 -18.20 18.86
N ASP A 93 -6.29 -18.34 17.54
CA ASP A 93 -7.23 -19.22 16.81
C ASP A 93 -6.79 -20.68 16.95
N VAL A 94 -7.58 -21.43 17.69
CA VAL A 94 -7.30 -22.84 17.99
C VAL A 94 -7.37 -23.75 16.78
N SER A 95 -7.93 -23.29 15.66
CA SER A 95 -8.09 -24.09 14.44
C SER A 95 -6.75 -24.45 13.80
N PHE A 96 -5.70 -23.68 14.05
CA PHE A 96 -4.37 -23.86 13.50
C PHE A 96 -3.35 -24.35 14.55
N ASN A 97 -3.81 -24.68 15.75
CA ASN A 97 -2.93 -25.18 16.81
C ASN A 97 -2.28 -26.51 16.42
N GLY A 98 -1.02 -26.70 16.87
CA GLY A 98 -0.25 -27.92 16.61
C GLY A 98 0.29 -28.05 15.19
N ILE A 99 0.25 -26.96 14.38
CA ILE A 99 0.96 -26.91 13.10
C ILE A 99 2.35 -26.33 13.35
N GLU A 100 3.38 -27.11 13.05
CA GLU A 100 4.77 -26.74 13.27
C GLU A 100 5.15 -25.45 12.49
N GLY A 101 5.74 -24.47 13.18
CA GLY A 101 6.17 -23.21 12.59
C GLY A 101 5.02 -22.25 12.21
N VAL A 102 3.80 -22.52 12.69
CA VAL A 102 2.60 -21.71 12.42
C VAL A 102 2.03 -21.18 13.71
N SER A 103 1.73 -19.89 13.74
CA SER A 103 0.93 -19.26 14.79
C SER A 103 -0.29 -18.59 14.17
N ALA A 104 -1.44 -18.67 14.81
CA ALA A 104 -2.66 -18.07 14.31
C ALA A 104 -3.30 -17.22 15.40
N THR A 105 -3.66 -16.00 15.01
CA THR A 105 -4.26 -14.99 15.90
C THR A 105 -5.48 -14.40 15.21
N ARG A 106 -6.60 -14.32 15.93
CA ARG A 106 -7.81 -13.65 15.47
C ARG A 106 -7.76 -12.18 15.89
N VAL A 107 -7.92 -11.30 14.95
CA VAL A 107 -7.99 -9.85 15.15
C VAL A 107 -9.29 -9.34 14.50
N GLY A 108 -10.28 -9.05 15.31
CA GLY A 108 -11.62 -8.70 14.81
C GLY A 108 -12.21 -9.81 13.94
N ASN A 109 -12.49 -9.51 12.68
CA ASN A 109 -13.06 -10.43 11.69
C ASN A 109 -12.00 -11.06 10.76
N GLU A 110 -10.73 -10.99 11.13
CA GLU A 110 -9.63 -11.55 10.37
C GLU A 110 -8.86 -12.60 11.21
N ILE A 111 -8.39 -13.64 10.56
CA ILE A 111 -7.48 -14.63 11.17
C ILE A 111 -6.12 -14.47 10.50
N HIS A 112 -5.14 -14.06 11.27
CA HIS A 112 -3.76 -13.91 10.84
C HIS A 112 -2.98 -15.19 11.15
N ILE A 113 -2.63 -15.93 10.12
CA ILE A 113 -1.85 -17.17 10.20
C ILE A 113 -0.43 -16.80 9.81
N SER A 114 0.44 -16.64 10.80
CA SER A 114 1.84 -16.27 10.61
C SER A 114 2.71 -17.54 10.53
N ILE A 115 3.54 -17.61 9.50
CA ILE A 115 4.48 -18.69 9.24
C ILE A 115 5.88 -18.10 9.14
N GLU A 116 6.80 -18.58 9.97
CA GLU A 116 8.16 -18.07 9.99
C GLU A 116 8.87 -18.30 8.65
N GLY A 117 9.54 -17.26 8.15
CA GLY A 117 10.22 -17.31 6.86
C GLY A 117 11.36 -18.31 6.81
N ASP A 118 12.08 -18.47 7.91
CA ASP A 118 13.20 -19.42 8.02
C ASP A 118 12.71 -20.90 8.04
N VAL A 119 11.47 -21.11 8.44
CA VAL A 119 10.80 -22.41 8.29
C VAL A 119 10.46 -22.65 6.82
N LEU A 120 9.90 -21.64 6.13
CA LEU A 120 9.40 -21.78 4.75
C LEU A 120 10.50 -21.79 3.69
N PHE A 121 11.55 -20.97 3.85
CA PHE A 121 12.52 -20.67 2.81
C PHE A 121 13.96 -20.73 3.30
N ASP A 122 14.87 -21.02 2.41
CA ASP A 122 16.29 -20.76 2.63
C ASP A 122 16.59 -19.24 2.55
N SER A 123 17.70 -18.84 3.14
CA SER A 123 18.13 -17.44 3.12
C SER A 123 18.20 -16.89 1.69
N GLY A 124 17.54 -15.76 1.45
CA GLY A 124 17.49 -15.11 0.14
C GLY A 124 16.72 -15.87 -0.94
N LYS A 125 16.05 -16.99 -0.61
CA LYS A 125 15.26 -17.78 -1.57
C LYS A 125 13.75 -17.61 -1.36
N THR A 126 13.00 -17.98 -2.39
CA THR A 126 11.53 -17.98 -2.44
C THR A 126 10.94 -19.35 -2.73
N ALA A 127 11.79 -20.35 -3.02
CA ALA A 127 11.36 -21.73 -3.18
C ALA A 127 11.02 -22.34 -1.80
N ILE A 128 9.79 -22.87 -1.66
CA ILE A 128 9.31 -23.48 -0.43
C ILE A 128 10.07 -24.78 -0.14
N LYS A 129 10.62 -24.89 1.07
CA LYS A 129 11.31 -26.08 1.56
C LYS A 129 10.38 -27.29 1.58
N THR A 130 10.89 -28.46 1.24
CA THR A 130 10.12 -29.71 1.28
C THR A 130 9.59 -30.03 2.68
N THR A 131 10.36 -29.70 3.73
CA THR A 131 9.97 -29.90 5.14
C THR A 131 8.74 -29.08 5.52
N SER A 132 8.58 -27.87 4.98
CA SER A 132 7.48 -26.95 5.33
C SER A 132 6.18 -27.25 4.60
N ARG A 133 6.23 -28.10 3.56
CA ARG A 133 5.04 -28.44 2.77
C ARG A 133 3.94 -29.08 3.63
N LYS A 134 4.32 -29.90 4.63
CA LYS A 134 3.35 -30.52 5.55
C LYS A 134 2.58 -29.49 6.38
N SER A 135 3.24 -28.43 6.83
CA SER A 135 2.59 -27.33 7.56
C SER A 135 1.65 -26.55 6.66
N LEU A 136 2.08 -26.23 5.45
CA LEU A 136 1.23 -25.55 4.46
C LEU A 136 0.04 -26.41 4.00
N ASP A 137 0.21 -27.73 3.89
CA ASP A 137 -0.89 -28.68 3.59
C ASP A 137 -1.97 -28.62 4.66
N LYS A 138 -1.56 -28.63 5.94
CA LYS A 138 -2.50 -28.48 7.06
C LYS A 138 -3.21 -27.12 7.04
N VAL A 139 -2.46 -26.03 6.82
CA VAL A 139 -3.05 -24.68 6.69
C VAL A 139 -4.08 -24.66 5.56
N ALA A 140 -3.73 -25.19 4.39
CA ALA A 140 -4.66 -25.25 3.25
C ALA A 140 -5.91 -26.08 3.56
N SER A 141 -5.78 -27.20 4.24
CA SER A 141 -6.92 -28.05 4.62
C SER A 141 -7.86 -27.33 5.59
N VAL A 142 -7.30 -26.69 6.64
CA VAL A 142 -8.10 -25.95 7.61
C VAL A 142 -8.86 -24.80 6.92
N ILE A 143 -8.18 -24.04 6.05
CA ILE A 143 -8.83 -22.95 5.33
C ILE A 143 -9.96 -23.47 4.43
N ARG A 144 -9.73 -24.54 3.68
CA ARG A 144 -10.73 -25.14 2.79
C ARG A 144 -11.94 -25.69 3.53
N GLU A 145 -11.72 -26.30 4.69
CA GLU A 145 -12.76 -26.95 5.48
C GLU A 145 -13.58 -25.96 6.30
N LYS A 146 -12.91 -25.02 6.96
CA LYS A 146 -13.58 -24.10 7.88
C LYS A 146 -13.97 -22.76 7.27
N TYR A 147 -13.26 -22.34 6.22
CA TYR A 147 -13.41 -21.02 5.60
C TYR A 147 -13.56 -21.09 4.06
N PRO A 148 -14.48 -21.95 3.54
CA PRO A 148 -14.57 -22.26 2.11
C PRO A 148 -14.88 -21.06 1.22
N ASN A 149 -15.49 -20.00 1.78
CA ASN A 149 -15.91 -18.81 1.03
C ASN A 149 -15.13 -17.53 1.42
N ALA A 150 -14.21 -17.61 2.37
CA ALA A 150 -13.47 -16.44 2.83
C ALA A 150 -12.53 -15.89 1.76
N LEU A 151 -12.33 -14.59 1.76
CA LEU A 151 -11.24 -13.95 1.03
C LEU A 151 -9.93 -14.18 1.77
N ILE A 152 -8.87 -14.33 1.03
CA ILE A 152 -7.54 -14.61 1.58
C ILE A 152 -6.58 -13.52 1.10
N ARG A 153 -5.74 -13.03 1.99
CA ARG A 153 -4.63 -12.17 1.64
C ARG A 153 -3.33 -12.84 2.11
N VAL A 154 -2.39 -13.00 1.21
CA VAL A 154 -1.06 -13.51 1.56
C VAL A 154 -0.10 -12.33 1.55
N ALA A 155 0.52 -12.08 2.69
CA ALA A 155 1.39 -10.93 2.92
C ALA A 155 2.82 -11.38 3.25
N GLY A 156 3.82 -10.80 2.57
CA GLY A 156 5.23 -11.08 2.80
C GLY A 156 5.91 -9.98 3.61
N PHE A 157 6.69 -10.38 4.61
CA PHE A 157 7.46 -9.51 5.49
C PHE A 157 8.92 -9.94 5.51
N THR A 158 9.82 -8.99 5.69
CA THR A 158 11.25 -9.21 5.86
C THR A 158 11.73 -8.58 7.16
N ASP A 159 12.98 -8.83 7.53
CA ASP A 159 13.67 -8.01 8.50
C ASP A 159 14.11 -6.68 7.88
N THR A 160 14.70 -5.81 8.71
CA THR A 160 15.18 -4.49 8.32
C THR A 160 16.57 -4.50 7.68
N ASP A 161 17.22 -5.67 7.57
CA ASP A 161 18.54 -5.75 6.97
C ASP A 161 18.47 -5.50 5.46
N PRO A 162 19.36 -4.66 4.92
CA PRO A 162 19.39 -4.43 3.48
C PRO A 162 19.83 -5.69 2.73
N ILE A 163 19.21 -5.95 1.60
CA ILE A 163 19.59 -7.08 0.73
C ILE A 163 21.00 -6.85 0.17
N LYS A 164 21.94 -7.74 0.51
CA LYS A 164 23.36 -7.63 0.08
C LYS A 164 23.77 -8.67 -0.97
N LYS A 165 23.12 -9.84 -1.01
CA LYS A 165 23.56 -11.01 -1.79
C LYS A 165 22.41 -11.77 -2.45
N SER A 166 21.36 -11.08 -2.90
CA SER A 166 20.26 -11.72 -3.61
C SER A 166 19.98 -11.00 -4.93
N ASN A 167 19.32 -11.69 -5.85
CA ASN A 167 18.90 -11.11 -7.13
C ASN A 167 17.68 -10.16 -7.00
N TYR A 168 17.23 -9.90 -5.77
CA TYR A 168 16.08 -9.04 -5.52
C TYR A 168 16.50 -7.57 -5.39
N LYS A 169 15.72 -6.68 -6.00
CA LYS A 169 15.98 -5.23 -5.99
C LYS A 169 15.75 -4.60 -4.61
N SER A 170 14.87 -5.18 -3.78
CA SER A 170 14.56 -4.70 -2.44
C SER A 170 13.87 -5.78 -1.60
N ASN A 171 13.77 -5.52 -0.29
CA ASN A 171 13.02 -6.35 0.65
C ASN A 171 11.53 -6.50 0.28
N TYR A 172 10.94 -5.49 -0.36
CA TYR A 172 9.56 -5.57 -0.86
C TYR A 172 9.42 -6.62 -1.97
N HIS A 173 10.37 -6.66 -2.92
CA HIS A 173 10.35 -7.67 -3.99
C HIS A 173 10.53 -9.07 -3.42
N LEU A 174 11.48 -9.26 -2.50
CA LEU A 174 11.68 -10.55 -1.84
C LEU A 174 10.43 -10.99 -1.05
N GLY A 175 9.83 -10.06 -0.29
CA GLY A 175 8.59 -10.31 0.45
C GLY A 175 7.43 -10.69 -0.48
N PHE A 176 7.28 -9.97 -1.60
CA PHE A 176 6.24 -10.26 -2.59
C PHE A 176 6.41 -11.65 -3.22
N ASP A 177 7.60 -12.00 -3.67
CA ASP A 177 7.85 -13.29 -4.33
C ASP A 177 7.71 -14.46 -3.37
N ARG A 178 8.01 -14.28 -2.08
CA ARG A 178 7.71 -15.26 -1.03
C ARG A 178 6.21 -15.45 -0.84
N ALA A 179 5.46 -14.35 -0.75
CA ALA A 179 4.00 -14.41 -0.68
C ALA A 179 3.40 -15.06 -1.92
N TYR A 180 3.95 -14.76 -3.10
CA TYR A 180 3.53 -15.37 -4.36
C TYR A 180 3.76 -16.90 -4.34
N SER A 181 4.93 -17.36 -3.89
CA SER A 181 5.23 -18.81 -3.79
C SER A 181 4.26 -19.54 -2.86
N VAL A 182 3.90 -18.91 -1.73
CA VAL A 182 2.90 -19.49 -0.81
C VAL A 182 1.51 -19.50 -1.47
N ARG A 183 1.10 -18.42 -2.15
CA ARG A 183 -0.16 -18.40 -2.90
C ARG A 183 -0.25 -19.53 -3.91
N GLU A 184 0.77 -19.68 -4.77
CA GLU A 184 0.78 -20.74 -5.78
C GLU A 184 0.70 -22.13 -5.14
N TYR A 185 1.37 -22.32 -4.02
CA TYR A 185 1.27 -23.56 -3.27
C TYR A 185 -0.15 -23.83 -2.77
N LEU A 186 -0.79 -22.83 -2.17
CA LEU A 186 -2.17 -22.94 -1.67
C LEU A 186 -3.18 -23.21 -2.79
N VAL A 187 -3.02 -22.54 -3.94
CA VAL A 187 -3.82 -22.81 -5.15
C VAL A 187 -3.63 -24.26 -5.62
N GLY A 188 -2.39 -24.74 -5.66
CA GLY A 188 -2.09 -26.14 -5.98
C GLY A 188 -2.69 -27.15 -4.99
N LYS A 189 -3.09 -26.72 -3.78
CA LYS A 189 -3.80 -27.52 -2.77
C LYS A 189 -5.33 -27.32 -2.80
N GLY A 190 -5.85 -26.67 -3.84
CA GLY A 190 -7.28 -26.58 -4.10
C GLY A 190 -7.98 -25.35 -3.54
N LEU A 191 -7.25 -24.31 -3.11
CA LEU A 191 -7.83 -23.02 -2.81
C LEU A 191 -8.08 -22.23 -4.12
N ASP A 192 -9.20 -21.51 -4.19
CA ASP A 192 -9.51 -20.70 -5.36
C ASP A 192 -8.60 -19.47 -5.45
N GLY A 193 -7.73 -19.44 -6.45
CA GLY A 193 -6.77 -18.36 -6.69
C GLY A 193 -7.44 -16.98 -6.92
N LYS A 194 -8.70 -16.92 -7.32
CA LYS A 194 -9.45 -15.65 -7.50
C LYS A 194 -9.76 -14.99 -6.16
N ARG A 195 -9.77 -15.73 -5.06
CA ARG A 195 -10.02 -15.26 -3.71
C ARG A 195 -8.73 -14.95 -2.94
N ILE A 196 -7.56 -15.18 -3.54
CA ILE A 196 -6.27 -14.97 -2.89
C ILE A 196 -5.59 -13.73 -3.47
N SER A 197 -5.56 -12.66 -2.70
CA SER A 197 -4.79 -11.44 -2.99
C SER A 197 -3.37 -11.51 -2.42
N LEU A 198 -2.47 -10.70 -2.96
CA LEU A 198 -1.07 -10.63 -2.54
C LEU A 198 -0.71 -9.23 -2.06
N SER A 199 0.13 -9.16 -1.05
CA SER A 199 0.76 -7.94 -0.59
C SER A 199 2.19 -8.18 -0.10
N SER A 200 2.98 -7.13 -0.01
CA SER A 200 4.30 -7.15 0.63
C SER A 200 4.49 -5.89 1.43
N PHE A 201 4.86 -6.04 2.67
CA PHE A 201 5.21 -4.94 3.57
C PHE A 201 6.72 -4.78 3.70
N GLY A 202 7.51 -5.71 3.14
CA GLY A 202 8.96 -5.65 3.23
C GLY A 202 9.42 -5.50 4.69
N PRO A 203 10.28 -4.50 5.00
CA PRO A 203 10.81 -4.27 6.33
C PRO A 203 9.95 -3.36 7.23
N ASP A 204 8.80 -2.86 6.77
CA ASP A 204 8.06 -1.77 7.41
C ASP A 204 7.31 -2.19 8.68
N VAL A 205 7.08 -3.49 8.87
CA VAL A 205 6.37 -4.01 10.04
C VAL A 205 7.24 -5.04 10.76
N PRO A 206 8.34 -4.58 11.41
CA PRO A 206 9.23 -5.48 12.14
C PRO A 206 8.57 -5.97 13.44
N LEU A 207 8.93 -7.18 13.84
CA LEU A 207 8.60 -7.74 15.15
C LEU A 207 9.83 -7.71 16.07
N ASN A 208 9.67 -8.17 17.31
CA ASN A 208 10.69 -8.14 18.37
C ASN A 208 12.01 -8.87 18.04
N SER A 209 12.04 -9.66 16.97
CA SER A 209 13.26 -10.30 16.47
C SER A 209 13.27 -10.36 14.95
N LYS A 210 14.48 -10.36 14.36
CA LYS A 210 14.65 -10.51 12.90
C LYS A 210 14.03 -11.80 12.37
N ALA A 211 14.16 -12.90 13.12
CA ALA A 211 13.57 -14.19 12.72
C ALA A 211 12.05 -14.10 12.62
N LYS A 212 11.39 -13.52 13.62
CA LYS A 212 9.94 -13.31 13.60
C LYS A 212 9.50 -12.27 12.57
N SER A 213 10.34 -11.27 12.28
CA SER A 213 10.08 -10.27 11.25
C SER A 213 10.05 -10.90 9.85
N ARG A 214 10.94 -11.86 9.58
CA ARG A 214 10.93 -12.64 8.34
C ARG A 214 9.81 -13.67 8.37
N ARG A 215 8.65 -13.33 7.84
CA ARG A 215 7.46 -14.18 7.85
C ARG A 215 6.60 -14.02 6.62
N VAL A 216 5.73 -14.97 6.41
CA VAL A 216 4.58 -14.84 5.51
C VAL A 216 3.31 -15.01 6.34
N GLU A 217 2.39 -14.07 6.19
CA GLU A 217 1.08 -14.17 6.82
C GLU A 217 0.03 -14.55 5.78
N VAL A 218 -0.77 -15.57 6.11
CA VAL A 218 -1.98 -15.92 5.38
C VAL A 218 -3.15 -15.40 6.20
N ILE A 219 -3.83 -14.39 5.69
CA ILE A 219 -4.90 -13.70 6.40
C ILE A 219 -6.23 -14.12 5.80
N VAL A 220 -7.08 -14.73 6.61
CA VAL A 220 -8.45 -15.11 6.25
C VAL A 220 -9.38 -13.99 6.67
N VAL A 221 -10.08 -13.38 5.69
CA VAL A 221 -10.88 -12.18 5.87
C VAL A 221 -12.37 -12.54 5.82
N GLY A 222 -13.16 -11.98 6.72
CA GLY A 222 -14.62 -12.14 6.71
C GLY A 222 -15.08 -13.44 7.35
N THR A 223 -14.47 -13.82 8.48
CA THR A 223 -14.83 -15.02 9.28
C THR A 223 -15.85 -14.73 10.36
#